data_33606640a335a09901b47d262fe1033e
#
_entry.id   33606640a335a09901b47d262fe1033e
#
_cell.length_a   1.000
_cell.length_b   1.000
_cell.length_c   1.000
_cell.angle_alpha   90.00
_cell.angle_beta   90.00
_cell.angle_gamma   90.00
#
_symmetry.space_group_name_H-M   'P 1'
#
loop_
_entity.id
_entity.type
_entity.pdbx_description
1 polymer ?
#
loop_
_entity_poly.entity_id
_entity_poly.type
_entity_poly.pdbx_seq_one_letter_code
_entity_poly.pdbx_strand_id
1 'polypeptide(L)'
;DLKQLKVWSENVFNYKREKIRRFLKYASRMVRENYIYNIREPQLNYMTSQEEDFSVKFSPFINELNVIKMLDEFNKAEIDIAGNGNGKIILFDLAIKITILIKR
;
A
#
# COMPACT_ATOMS: atom_id res chain seq x y z
N ASP A 1 4.33 -12.71 -34.86
CA ASP A 1 4.97 -13.88 -34.30
C ASP A 1 4.51 -14.14 -32.88
N LEU A 2 4.07 -15.36 -32.63
CA LEU A 2 3.55 -15.77 -31.33
C LEU A 2 4.59 -15.64 -30.20
N LYS A 3 5.87 -15.91 -30.48
CA LYS A 3 6.94 -15.77 -29.48
C LYS A 3 7.12 -14.32 -29.08
N GLN A 4 7.07 -13.40 -30.03
CA GLN A 4 7.22 -11.97 -29.75
C GLN A 4 6.03 -11.46 -28.93
N LEU A 5 4.82 -11.90 -29.24
CA LEU A 5 3.62 -11.54 -28.48
C LEU A 5 3.71 -12.04 -27.05
N LYS A 6 4.20 -13.27 -26.86
CA LYS A 6 4.35 -13.82 -25.52
C LYS A 6 5.35 -13.01 -24.69
N VAL A 7 6.51 -12.70 -25.28
CA VAL A 7 7.54 -11.90 -24.60
C VAL A 7 7.00 -10.51 -24.23
N TRP A 8 6.30 -9.88 -25.18
CA TRP A 8 5.69 -8.57 -24.94
C TRP A 8 4.67 -8.62 -23.80
N SER A 9 3.80 -9.63 -23.80
CA SER A 9 2.79 -9.81 -22.75
C SER A 9 3.41 -9.99 -21.37
N GLU A 10 4.47 -10.79 -21.28
CA GLU A 10 5.20 -11.00 -20.04
C GLU A 10 5.85 -9.72 -19.54
N ASN A 11 6.43 -8.92 -20.44
CA ASN A 11 7.06 -7.65 -20.09
C ASN A 11 6.03 -6.65 -19.58
N VAL A 12 4.86 -6.56 -20.23
CA VAL A 12 3.77 -5.68 -19.79
C VAL A 12 3.26 -6.11 -18.42
N PHE A 13 3.07 -7.40 -18.21
CA PHE A 13 2.61 -7.94 -16.92
C PHE A 13 3.60 -7.64 -15.83
N ASN A 14 4.90 -7.86 -16.08
CA ASN A 14 5.94 -7.57 -15.10
C ASN A 14 6.00 -6.09 -14.75
N TYR A 15 5.82 -5.21 -15.74
CA TYR A 15 5.79 -3.77 -15.52
C TYR A 15 4.63 -3.37 -14.61
N LYS A 16 3.44 -3.89 -14.87
CA LYS A 16 2.25 -3.61 -14.06
C LYS A 16 2.42 -4.12 -12.64
N ARG A 17 2.97 -5.31 -12.48
CA ARG A 17 3.23 -5.89 -11.16
C ARG A 17 4.19 -5.03 -10.37
N GLU A 18 5.26 -4.55 -10.99
CA GLU A 18 6.23 -3.69 -10.33
C GLU A 18 5.62 -2.36 -9.91
N LYS A 19 4.74 -1.80 -10.74
CA LYS A 19 3.99 -0.59 -10.39
C LYS A 19 3.12 -0.80 -9.15
N ILE A 20 2.42 -1.93 -9.08
CA ILE A 20 1.57 -2.27 -7.94
C ILE A 20 2.43 -2.41 -6.69
N ARG A 21 3.59 -3.07 -6.77
CA ARG A 21 4.50 -3.22 -5.65
C ARG A 21 4.97 -1.87 -5.12
N ARG A 22 5.32 -0.95 -6.01
CA ARG A 22 5.74 0.42 -5.62
C ARG A 22 4.61 1.15 -4.92
N PHE A 23 3.40 1.02 -5.45
CA PHE A 23 2.21 1.62 -4.82
C PHE A 23 2.00 1.07 -3.42
N LEU A 24 2.10 -0.25 -3.24
CA LEU A 24 1.92 -0.88 -1.93
C LEU A 24 2.98 -0.42 -0.93
N LYS A 25 4.22 -0.28 -1.37
CA LYS A 25 5.29 0.25 -0.51
C LYS A 25 5.04 1.70 -0.13
N TYR A 26 4.58 2.51 -1.07
CA TYR A 26 4.23 3.90 -0.81
C TYR A 26 3.07 3.99 0.19
N ALA A 27 2.01 3.21 -0.02
CA ALA A 27 0.86 3.20 0.86
C ALA A 27 1.23 2.74 2.27
N SER A 28 2.08 1.73 2.38
CA SER A 28 2.60 1.23 3.66
C SER A 28 3.37 2.33 4.39
N ARG A 29 4.22 3.06 3.68
CA ARG A 29 4.95 4.20 4.25
C ARG A 29 3.98 5.27 4.76
N MET A 30 2.94 5.58 3.99
CA MET A 30 1.95 6.57 4.38
C MET A 30 1.16 6.16 5.62
N VAL A 31 0.83 4.88 5.76
CA VAL A 31 0.19 4.37 6.98
C VAL A 31 1.09 4.64 8.19
N ARG A 32 2.37 4.31 8.08
CA ARG A 32 3.33 4.53 9.15
C ARG A 32 3.48 6.02 9.48
N GLU A 33 3.60 6.87 8.44
CA GLU A 33 3.75 8.31 8.63
C GLU A 33 2.52 8.93 9.29
N ASN A 34 1.33 8.45 8.93
CA ASN A 34 0.09 8.91 9.57
C ASN A 34 0.03 8.50 11.04
N TYR A 35 0.52 7.32 11.38
CA TYR A 35 0.60 6.90 12.78
C TYR A 35 1.58 7.78 13.57
N ILE A 36 2.76 8.05 13.01
CA ILE A 36 3.75 8.92 13.63
C ILE A 36 3.19 10.33 13.83
N TYR A 37 2.45 10.83 12.85
CA TYR A 37 1.78 12.12 12.93
C TYR A 37 0.80 12.17 14.13
N ASN A 38 0.06 11.08 14.35
CA ASN A 38 -0.89 10.98 15.44
C ASN A 38 -0.23 11.05 16.82
N ILE A 39 0.95 10.48 16.96
CA ILE A 39 1.69 10.54 18.25
C ILE A 39 2.47 11.84 18.42
N ARG A 40 2.36 12.73 17.43
CA ARG A 40 2.94 14.09 17.46
C ARG A 40 4.44 14.12 17.68
N GLU A 41 5.15 13.25 16.92
CA GLU A 41 6.61 13.23 16.90
C GLU A 41 7.12 13.75 15.55
N PRO A 42 7.04 15.09 15.30
CA PRO A 42 7.31 15.63 13.96
C PRO A 42 8.70 15.31 13.42
N GLN A 43 9.69 15.16 14.30
CA GLN A 43 11.04 14.83 13.90
C GLN A 43 11.16 13.43 13.30
N LEU A 44 10.14 12.58 13.47
CA LEU A 44 10.11 11.24 12.89
C LEU A 44 9.33 11.18 11.57
N ASN A 45 8.71 12.30 11.18
CA ASN A 45 7.94 12.37 9.94
C ASN A 45 8.79 12.79 8.77
N TYR A 46 8.61 12.11 7.64
CA TYR A 46 9.31 12.40 6.38
C TYR A 46 8.28 12.59 5.28
N MET A 47 7.37 13.55 5.49
CA MET A 47 6.29 13.81 4.55
C MET A 47 6.50 15.11 3.79
N THR A 48 6.07 15.12 2.53
CA THR A 48 5.97 16.36 1.75
C THR A 48 4.79 17.18 2.29
N SER A 49 4.71 18.46 1.88
CA SER A 49 3.57 19.32 2.26
C SER A 49 2.23 18.73 1.84
N GLN A 50 2.17 18.14 0.64
CA GLN A 50 0.94 17.53 0.13
C GLN A 50 0.56 16.30 0.95
N GLU A 51 1.54 15.50 1.33
CA GLU A 51 1.32 14.32 2.16
C GLU A 51 0.85 14.72 3.56
N GLU A 52 1.38 15.82 4.10
CA GLU A 52 0.96 16.34 5.39
C GLU A 52 -0.49 16.81 5.37
N ASP A 53 -0.91 17.52 4.31
CA ASP A 53 -2.31 17.94 4.14
C ASP A 53 -3.25 16.74 4.12
N PHE A 54 -2.85 15.68 3.41
CA PHE A 54 -3.60 14.43 3.37
C PHE A 54 -3.67 13.80 4.76
N SER A 55 -2.57 13.81 5.50
CA SER A 55 -2.48 13.18 6.83
C SER A 55 -3.37 13.87 7.86
N VAL A 56 -3.56 15.18 7.77
CA VAL A 56 -4.49 15.90 8.66
C VAL A 56 -5.88 15.28 8.59
N LYS A 57 -6.30 14.86 7.40
CA LYS A 57 -7.63 14.27 7.19
C LYS A 57 -7.67 12.78 7.50
N PHE A 58 -6.59 12.05 7.22
CA PHE A 58 -6.57 10.60 7.28
C PHE A 58 -6.03 10.03 8.57
N SER A 59 -5.12 10.74 9.24
CA SER A 59 -4.47 10.22 10.43
C SER A 59 -5.43 9.82 11.55
N PRO A 60 -6.59 10.48 11.74
CA PRO A 60 -7.53 10.06 12.80
C PRO A 60 -8.02 8.63 12.66
N PHE A 61 -7.95 8.05 11.46
CA PHE A 61 -8.40 6.68 11.22
C PHE A 61 -7.33 5.63 11.48
N ILE A 62 -6.08 6.06 11.75
CA ILE A 62 -4.96 5.16 12.00
C ILE A 62 -4.50 5.32 13.43
N ASN A 63 -4.49 4.21 14.18
CA ASN A 63 -4.18 4.21 15.60
C ASN A 63 -3.33 2.98 15.96
N GLU A 64 -2.90 2.89 17.21
CA GLU A 64 -2.06 1.78 17.64
C GLU A 64 -2.78 0.43 17.63
N LEU A 65 -4.13 0.43 17.58
CA LEU A 65 -4.89 -0.83 17.51
C LEU A 65 -4.91 -1.40 16.09
N ASN A 66 -4.81 -0.56 15.07
CA ASN A 66 -4.94 -1.02 13.70
C ASN A 66 -3.67 -0.88 12.84
N VAL A 67 -2.69 -0.06 13.24
CA VAL A 67 -1.53 0.22 12.42
C VAL A 67 -0.72 -1.03 12.08
N ILE A 68 -0.47 -1.90 13.07
CA ILE A 68 0.29 -3.13 12.84
C ILE A 68 -0.44 -4.05 11.87
N LYS A 69 -1.75 -4.20 12.05
CA LYS A 69 -2.56 -5.04 11.17
C LYS A 69 -2.61 -4.50 9.75
N MET A 70 -2.70 -3.18 9.60
CA MET A 70 -2.65 -2.54 8.28
C MET A 70 -1.33 -2.82 7.58
N LEU A 71 -0.21 -2.62 8.28
CA LEU A 71 1.12 -2.87 7.73
C LEU A 71 1.30 -4.34 7.35
N ASP A 72 0.79 -5.25 8.16
CA ASP A 72 0.80 -6.69 7.85
C ASP A 72 0.02 -7.00 6.58
N GLU A 73 -1.15 -6.39 6.40
CA GLU A 73 -1.95 -6.60 5.20
C GLU A 73 -1.27 -6.09 3.94
N PHE A 74 -0.62 -4.92 4.02
CA PHE A 74 0.17 -4.40 2.90
C PHE A 74 1.34 -5.32 2.58
N ASN A 75 2.02 -5.84 3.59
CA ASN A 75 3.14 -6.76 3.40
C ASN A 75 2.69 -8.06 2.74
N LYS A 76 1.56 -8.62 3.17
CA LYS A 76 0.99 -9.82 2.54
C LYS A 76 0.66 -9.58 1.08
N ALA A 77 0.06 -8.40 0.78
CA ALA A 77 -0.27 -8.04 -0.58
C ALA A 77 1.00 -7.93 -1.46
N GLU A 78 2.08 -7.36 -0.94
CA GLU A 78 3.35 -7.29 -1.66
C GLU A 78 3.90 -8.68 -1.97
N ILE A 79 3.85 -9.59 -1.00
CA ILE A 79 4.31 -10.97 -1.17
C ILE A 79 3.47 -11.68 -2.24
N ASP A 80 2.16 -11.52 -2.20
CA ASP A 80 1.25 -12.16 -3.14
C ASP A 80 1.47 -11.64 -4.57
N ILE A 81 1.70 -10.35 -4.73
CA ILE A 81 2.02 -9.75 -6.03
C ILE A 81 3.35 -10.29 -6.56
N ALA A 82 4.36 -10.38 -5.69
CA ALA A 82 5.66 -10.91 -6.07
C ALA A 82 5.58 -12.39 -6.48
N GLY A 83 4.62 -13.12 -5.91
CA GLY A 83 4.37 -14.53 -6.22
C GLY A 83 3.43 -14.77 -7.39
N ASN A 84 3.25 -13.78 -8.27
CA ASN A 84 2.41 -13.85 -9.48
C ASN A 84 0.91 -13.93 -9.21
N GLY A 85 0.46 -13.41 -8.07
CA GLY A 85 -0.97 -13.31 -7.79
C GLY A 85 -1.69 -12.33 -8.71
N ASN A 86 -3.01 -12.47 -8.80
CA ASN A 86 -3.83 -11.57 -9.60
C ASN A 86 -3.93 -10.19 -8.91
N GLY A 87 -3.37 -9.17 -9.56
CA GLY A 87 -3.28 -7.83 -9.00
C GLY A 87 -4.63 -7.22 -8.62
N LYS A 88 -5.64 -7.40 -9.47
CA LYS A 88 -6.98 -6.86 -9.20
C LYS A 88 -7.60 -7.47 -7.96
N ILE A 89 -7.51 -8.80 -7.83
CA ILE A 89 -8.07 -9.53 -6.70
C ILE A 89 -7.34 -9.15 -5.42
N ILE A 90 -6.00 -9.09 -5.47
CA ILE A 90 -5.18 -8.75 -4.32
C ILE A 90 -5.49 -7.34 -3.82
N LEU A 91 -5.57 -6.36 -4.73
CA LEU A 91 -5.86 -4.98 -4.36
C LEU A 91 -7.28 -4.82 -3.82
N PHE A 92 -8.24 -5.52 -4.41
CA PHE A 92 -9.63 -5.49 -3.95
C PHE A 92 -9.76 -6.06 -2.54
N ASP A 93 -9.14 -7.22 -2.30
CA ASP A 93 -9.13 -7.87 -0.99
C ASP A 93 -8.46 -6.98 0.06
N LEU A 94 -7.33 -6.37 -0.30
CA LEU A 94 -6.63 -5.44 0.57
C LEU A 94 -7.52 -4.24 0.93
N ALA A 95 -8.21 -3.66 -0.05
CA ALA A 95 -9.09 -2.52 0.18
C ALA A 95 -10.21 -2.86 1.18
N ILE A 96 -10.79 -4.06 1.06
CA ILE A 96 -11.82 -4.53 1.98
C ILE A 96 -11.25 -4.65 3.40
N LYS A 97 -10.09 -5.27 3.55
CA LYS A 97 -9.45 -5.48 4.85
C LYS A 97 -9.08 -4.17 5.52
N ILE A 98 -8.52 -3.22 4.76
CA ILE A 98 -8.17 -1.90 5.28
C ILE A 98 -9.42 -1.15 5.72
N THR A 99 -10.49 -1.22 4.94
CA THR A 99 -11.77 -0.58 5.28
C THR A 99 -12.32 -1.10 6.62
N ILE A 100 -12.24 -2.40 6.82
CA ILE A 100 -12.70 -3.02 8.09
C ILE A 100 -11.86 -2.53 9.26
N LEU A 101 -10.54 -2.46 9.10
CA LEU A 101 -9.63 -2.01 10.16
C LEU A 101 -9.85 -0.54 10.51
N ILE A 102 -10.14 0.30 9.52
CA ILE A 102 -10.41 1.73 9.74
C ILE A 102 -11.71 1.93 10.53
N LYS A 103 -12.72 1.12 10.28
CA LYS A 103 -14.03 1.25 10.91
C LYS A 103 -14.08 0.75 12.36
N ARG A 104 -13.08 0.01 12.76
CA ARG A 104 -12.97 -0.43 14.15
C ARG A 104 -12.37 0.68 15.00
#